data_70557e062407b3f993baf22d1e09ff97
#
_entry.id   70557e062407b3f993baf22d1e09ff97
#
_cell.length_a   1.000
_cell.length_b   1.000
_cell.length_c   1.000
_cell.angle_alpha   90.00
_cell.angle_beta   90.00
_cell.angle_gamma   90.00
#
_symmetry.space_group_name_H-M   'P 1'
#
loop_
_entity.id
_entity.type
_entity.pdbx_description
1 polymer ?
#
loop_
_entity_poly.entity_id
_entity_poly.type
_entity_poly.pdbx_seq_one_letter_code
_entity_poly.pdbx_strand_id
1 'polypeptide(L)'
;MFASHSPAIYDFLKEHRLIAPAQLDELNEEHKATGKPLADVVVDLGLLEKEDLLRRIADQLGYDYVAELPAQFPGDAIAALTGRLARDYGVMPLRADERTIDLLVADPFNTQAVSDLSFALDRSVRLHFADPDKVEVQIRQHYGEDEDTIDDVLQEISTGKVAADAGAREVSERDLESMADQTPIIKFVNLVIGQAIRDKASDIHFEPFEHEFKIRYRIDGALYEMAPPPRQLAVPIVSRVKVLASLNIAERRLPQDGRIKISIGGRQVDLRVSTLPTQFGESVVLRVLDQSAVRLDIGQLGMSPEVLEGIHEIVRRPNGIFIVTGPTGSGKTTTLYSALRLVNTVDLKILTAEDPVEYEIEGIMQVPVNALVGLTFAAALRSFLRQDPDVIMVGEIRDLETAQISIQASLTGHLVLSTLHTNDAAGAVTRLVDMGVESFLIAASLEAVLAQRLVRRICKQCRATYVPTAEVLSQLGVGRDVVGDRPFSYGKGCPTCSQSGYKGRLGIYEWLRMSEALRDMVTRKAPTLELKQKAIEQGMRTIREDGLRSILDGHTTLEEVIKYT
;
A
#
# COMPACT_ATOMS: atom_id res chain seq x y z
N MET A 1 23.64 6.19 -2.40
CA MET A 1 24.53 7.20 -1.72
C MET A 1 23.84 8.57 -1.75
N PHE A 2 23.66 9.24 -0.63
CA PHE A 2 23.23 10.65 -0.47
C PHE A 2 21.90 11.02 -1.15
N ALA A 3 20.85 10.24 -0.98
CA ALA A 3 19.56 10.42 -1.68
C ALA A 3 18.94 11.81 -1.47
N SER A 4 19.06 12.38 -0.26
CA SER A 4 18.55 13.70 0.10
C SER A 4 19.39 14.88 -0.43
N HIS A 5 20.61 14.61 -0.95
CA HIS A 5 21.58 15.64 -1.33
C HIS A 5 21.89 15.68 -2.83
N SER A 6 21.04 15.07 -3.68
CA SER A 6 21.19 15.09 -5.14
C SER A 6 21.44 16.50 -5.73
N PRO A 7 20.73 17.58 -5.29
CA PRO A 7 21.02 18.93 -5.78
C PRO A 7 22.44 19.42 -5.44
N ALA A 8 22.90 19.18 -4.21
CA ALA A 8 24.24 19.59 -3.76
C ALA A 8 25.33 18.86 -4.56
N ILE A 9 25.11 17.57 -4.86
CA ILE A 9 26.03 16.76 -5.69
C ILE A 9 26.04 17.27 -7.14
N TYR A 10 24.87 17.62 -7.68
CA TYR A 10 24.80 18.20 -9.03
C TYR A 10 25.60 19.51 -9.14
N ASP A 11 25.40 20.42 -8.20
CA ASP A 11 26.12 21.69 -8.13
C ASP A 11 27.63 21.46 -7.96
N PHE A 12 28.03 20.54 -7.10
CA PHE A 12 29.42 20.13 -6.90
C PHE A 12 30.07 19.64 -8.20
N LEU A 13 29.42 18.71 -8.92
CA LEU A 13 29.94 18.16 -10.19
C LEU A 13 30.09 19.24 -11.26
N LYS A 14 29.15 20.20 -11.29
CA LYS A 14 29.13 21.31 -12.24
C LYS A 14 30.21 22.37 -11.92
N GLU A 15 30.30 22.82 -10.65
CA GLU A 15 31.25 23.86 -10.23
C GLU A 15 32.70 23.40 -10.39
N HIS A 16 32.98 22.15 -10.05
CA HIS A 16 34.32 21.58 -10.16
C HIS A 16 34.65 21.00 -11.55
N ARG A 17 33.73 21.09 -12.51
CA ARG A 17 33.88 20.58 -13.89
C ARG A 17 34.35 19.13 -13.93
N LEU A 18 33.82 18.29 -13.04
CA LEU A 18 34.21 16.90 -12.91
C LEU A 18 33.70 16.03 -14.05
N ILE A 19 32.60 16.45 -14.67
CA ILE A 19 32.01 15.82 -15.85
C ILE A 19 31.67 16.90 -16.90
N ALA A 20 31.60 16.51 -18.17
CA ALA A 20 31.31 17.44 -19.24
C ALA A 20 29.86 17.96 -19.19
N PRO A 21 29.56 19.20 -19.62
CA PRO A 21 28.21 19.77 -19.57
C PRO A 21 27.13 18.89 -20.23
N ALA A 22 27.43 18.26 -21.35
CA ALA A 22 26.51 17.36 -22.04
C ALA A 22 26.17 16.09 -21.21
N GLN A 23 27.11 15.62 -20.42
CA GLN A 23 26.92 14.48 -19.53
C GLN A 23 26.14 14.85 -18.26
N LEU A 24 26.16 16.13 -17.85
CA LEU A 24 25.34 16.63 -16.73
C LEU A 24 23.84 16.60 -17.07
N ASP A 25 23.49 16.87 -18.32
CA ASP A 25 22.12 16.83 -18.79
C ASP A 25 21.64 15.36 -18.84
N GLU A 26 22.44 14.45 -19.40
CA GLU A 26 22.17 13.01 -19.43
C GLU A 26 22.04 12.42 -18.01
N LEU A 27 22.92 12.80 -17.10
CA LEU A 27 22.88 12.41 -15.69
C LEU A 27 21.58 12.82 -15.00
N ASN A 28 21.11 14.04 -15.27
CA ASN A 28 19.88 14.57 -14.68
C ASN A 28 18.61 13.90 -15.26
N GLU A 29 18.63 13.57 -16.56
CA GLU A 29 17.55 12.81 -17.20
C GLU A 29 17.47 11.39 -16.62
N GLU A 30 18.60 10.70 -16.47
CA GLU A 30 18.65 9.36 -15.91
C GLU A 30 18.25 9.34 -14.41
N HIS A 31 18.70 10.33 -13.63
CA HIS A 31 18.26 10.51 -12.24
C HIS A 31 16.73 10.66 -12.15
N LYS A 32 16.12 11.48 -13.01
CA LYS A 32 14.66 11.67 -13.05
C LYS A 32 13.92 10.42 -13.53
N ALA A 33 14.47 9.70 -14.50
CA ALA A 33 13.86 8.51 -15.07
C ALA A 33 13.89 7.31 -14.11
N THR A 34 15.00 7.14 -13.37
CA THR A 34 15.22 5.98 -12.50
C THR A 34 14.85 6.20 -11.03
N GLY A 35 14.80 7.47 -10.58
CA GLY A 35 14.64 7.85 -9.17
C GLY A 35 15.83 7.47 -8.28
N LYS A 36 16.94 6.99 -8.85
CA LYS A 36 18.17 6.67 -8.11
C LYS A 36 18.86 7.94 -7.64
N PRO A 37 19.53 7.94 -6.46
CA PRO A 37 20.38 9.04 -6.02
C PRO A 37 21.41 9.43 -7.07
N LEU A 38 21.64 10.73 -7.24
CA LEU A 38 22.51 11.25 -8.32
C LEU A 38 23.94 10.70 -8.24
N ALA A 39 24.47 10.53 -7.04
CA ALA A 39 25.80 9.94 -6.83
C ALA A 39 25.90 8.49 -7.33
N ASP A 40 24.83 7.71 -7.21
CA ASP A 40 24.78 6.34 -7.72
C ASP A 40 24.70 6.32 -9.25
N VAL A 41 23.93 7.23 -9.84
CA VAL A 41 23.83 7.35 -11.30
C VAL A 41 25.19 7.74 -11.92
N VAL A 42 25.96 8.63 -11.28
CA VAL A 42 27.32 8.98 -11.72
C VAL A 42 28.23 7.75 -11.83
N VAL A 43 28.15 6.87 -10.83
CA VAL A 43 28.95 5.63 -10.77
C VAL A 43 28.42 4.59 -11.77
N ASP A 44 27.08 4.41 -11.83
CA ASP A 44 26.43 3.45 -12.73
C ASP A 44 26.71 3.76 -14.22
N LEU A 45 26.74 5.04 -14.60
CA LEU A 45 27.11 5.50 -15.95
C LEU A 45 28.61 5.47 -16.21
N GLY A 46 29.44 5.12 -15.24
CA GLY A 46 30.90 5.07 -15.37
C GLY A 46 31.55 6.44 -15.59
N LEU A 47 30.89 7.54 -15.20
CA LEU A 47 31.41 8.89 -15.35
C LEU A 47 32.56 9.19 -14.39
N LEU A 48 32.47 8.65 -13.19
CA LEU A 48 33.53 8.67 -12.16
C LEU A 48 33.55 7.34 -11.43
N GLU A 49 34.75 6.90 -11.03
CA GLU A 49 34.93 5.80 -10.09
C GLU A 49 34.37 6.20 -8.71
N LYS A 50 33.71 5.26 -8.00
CA LYS A 50 33.08 5.52 -6.70
C LYS A 50 34.07 6.14 -5.70
N GLU A 51 35.26 5.56 -5.58
CA GLU A 51 36.27 6.04 -4.64
C GLU A 51 36.78 7.45 -4.99
N ASP A 52 36.91 7.76 -6.28
CA ASP A 52 37.36 9.07 -6.75
C ASP A 52 36.30 10.15 -6.44
N LEU A 53 35.02 9.82 -6.64
CA LEU A 53 33.90 10.70 -6.28
C LEU A 53 33.88 10.99 -4.78
N LEU A 54 33.95 9.95 -3.95
CA LEU A 54 33.92 10.09 -2.49
C LEU A 54 35.12 10.90 -1.95
N ARG A 55 36.32 10.67 -2.49
CA ARG A 55 37.52 11.41 -2.12
C ARG A 55 37.40 12.91 -2.45
N ARG A 56 36.89 13.23 -3.64
CA ARG A 56 36.67 14.62 -4.05
C ARG A 56 35.62 15.33 -3.21
N ILE A 57 34.56 14.63 -2.81
CA ILE A 57 33.55 15.17 -1.88
C ILE A 57 34.19 15.46 -0.52
N ALA A 58 35.01 14.53 -0.02
CA ALA A 58 35.73 14.73 1.24
C ALA A 58 36.65 15.95 1.22
N ASP A 59 37.47 16.06 0.18
CA ASP A 59 38.42 17.18 -0.01
C ASP A 59 37.67 18.53 -0.04
N GLN A 60 36.53 18.58 -0.73
CA GLN A 60 35.74 19.81 -0.85
C GLN A 60 35.10 20.23 0.47
N LEU A 61 34.61 19.26 1.24
CA LEU A 61 33.95 19.52 2.53
C LEU A 61 34.93 19.61 3.70
N GLY A 62 36.24 19.39 3.44
CA GLY A 62 37.29 19.47 4.45
C GLY A 62 37.36 18.29 5.41
N TYR A 63 36.91 17.13 4.98
CA TYR A 63 37.01 15.88 5.75
C TYR A 63 38.23 15.07 5.33
N ASP A 64 38.84 14.38 6.31
CA ASP A 64 39.82 13.34 6.03
C ASP A 64 39.11 12.10 5.47
N TYR A 65 39.46 11.66 4.27
CA TYR A 65 38.89 10.46 3.65
C TYR A 65 39.61 9.18 4.09
N VAL A 66 38.84 8.23 4.65
CA VAL A 66 39.33 6.93 5.09
C VAL A 66 38.93 5.87 4.05
N ALA A 67 39.87 5.53 3.16
CA ALA A 67 39.63 4.55 2.07
C ALA A 67 39.45 3.11 2.57
N GLU A 68 40.24 2.71 3.59
CA GLU A 68 40.16 1.38 4.20
C GLU A 68 39.73 1.49 5.66
N LEU A 69 38.67 0.79 6.02
CA LEU A 69 38.20 0.74 7.40
C LEU A 69 39.12 -0.21 8.23
N PRO A 70 39.31 0.04 9.53
CA PRO A 70 40.01 -0.86 10.42
C PRO A 70 39.40 -2.26 10.39
N ALA A 71 40.26 -3.30 10.40
CA ALA A 71 39.78 -4.68 10.48
C ALA A 71 39.06 -5.00 11.81
N GLN A 72 39.36 -4.24 12.85
CA GLN A 72 38.71 -4.31 14.16
C GLN A 72 38.57 -2.90 14.72
N PHE A 73 37.38 -2.59 15.25
CA PHE A 73 37.12 -1.35 15.94
C PHE A 73 37.38 -1.50 17.45
N PRO A 74 38.02 -0.52 18.11
CA PRO A 74 38.27 -0.58 19.54
C PRO A 74 37.00 -0.72 20.37
N GLY A 75 36.95 -1.66 21.31
CA GLY A 75 35.76 -1.92 22.11
C GLY A 75 35.34 -0.73 23.01
N ASP A 76 36.31 0.06 23.48
CA ASP A 76 36.11 1.30 24.22
C ASP A 76 35.51 2.41 23.37
N ALA A 77 35.90 2.49 22.10
CA ALA A 77 35.29 3.42 21.16
C ALA A 77 33.82 3.03 20.85
N ILE A 78 33.56 1.72 20.60
CA ILE A 78 32.21 1.21 20.39
C ILE A 78 31.32 1.48 21.61
N ALA A 79 31.81 1.25 22.82
CA ALA A 79 31.08 1.50 24.06
C ALA A 79 30.83 3.01 24.35
N ALA A 80 31.63 3.91 23.76
CA ALA A 80 31.49 5.35 23.93
C ALA A 80 30.34 5.97 23.11
N LEU A 81 29.81 5.25 22.10
CA LEU A 81 28.71 5.67 21.25
C LEU A 81 27.54 4.68 21.39
N THR A 82 26.34 5.20 21.62
CA THR A 82 25.15 4.33 21.64
C THR A 82 24.76 3.89 20.24
N GLY A 83 24.23 2.68 20.08
CA GLY A 83 23.77 2.18 18.79
C GLY A 83 22.75 3.08 18.11
N ARG A 84 21.93 3.77 18.91
CA ARG A 84 20.98 4.78 18.43
C ARG A 84 21.68 5.96 17.76
N LEU A 85 22.62 6.61 18.45
CA LEU A 85 23.35 7.73 17.87
C LEU A 85 24.16 7.31 16.63
N ALA A 86 24.72 6.07 16.65
CA ALA A 86 25.41 5.51 15.51
C ALA A 86 24.49 5.44 14.28
N ARG A 87 23.24 4.99 14.44
CA ARG A 87 22.26 4.86 13.34
C ARG A 87 21.64 6.17 12.94
N ASP A 88 21.20 7.00 13.91
CA ASP A 88 20.50 8.27 13.63
C ASP A 88 21.39 9.25 12.83
N TYR A 89 22.68 9.24 13.09
CA TYR A 89 23.64 10.12 12.42
C TYR A 89 24.50 9.40 11.36
N GLY A 90 24.34 8.09 11.17
CA GLY A 90 25.13 7.32 10.23
C GLY A 90 26.62 7.34 10.55
N VAL A 91 26.98 7.21 11.84
CA VAL A 91 28.37 7.35 12.30
C VAL A 91 28.89 6.10 13.00
N MET A 92 30.19 5.81 12.83
CA MET A 92 30.89 4.69 13.45
C MET A 92 32.15 5.18 14.15
N PRO A 93 32.37 4.86 15.46
CA PRO A 93 33.53 5.37 16.18
C PRO A 93 34.83 4.67 15.77
N LEU A 94 35.84 5.48 15.43
CA LEU A 94 37.20 5.03 15.13
C LEU A 94 38.08 4.95 16.39
N ARG A 95 37.97 5.98 17.23
CA ARG A 95 38.74 6.13 18.46
C ARG A 95 37.97 7.00 19.43
N ALA A 96 38.06 6.71 20.72
CA ALA A 96 37.52 7.53 21.78
C ALA A 96 38.54 7.66 22.90
N ASP A 97 38.64 8.87 23.47
CA ASP A 97 39.32 9.14 24.71
C ASP A 97 38.37 9.93 25.66
N GLU A 98 38.87 10.39 26.82
CA GLU A 98 38.03 11.06 27.79
C GLU A 98 37.42 12.38 27.29
N ARG A 99 38.03 13.04 26.32
CA ARG A 99 37.66 14.40 25.86
C ARG A 99 37.29 14.47 24.38
N THR A 100 37.77 13.52 23.59
CA THR A 100 37.58 13.53 22.14
C THR A 100 37.06 12.17 21.63
N ILE A 101 36.30 12.22 20.53
CA ILE A 101 35.87 11.06 19.81
C ILE A 101 36.02 11.29 18.31
N ASP A 102 36.71 10.38 17.64
CA ASP A 102 36.86 10.37 16.19
C ASP A 102 35.81 9.42 15.61
N LEU A 103 34.94 9.94 14.72
CA LEU A 103 33.83 9.21 14.13
C LEU A 103 33.97 9.16 12.61
N LEU A 104 33.74 7.99 12.02
CA LEU A 104 33.45 7.87 10.59
C LEU A 104 32.02 8.32 10.33
N VAL A 105 31.79 9.11 9.30
CA VAL A 105 30.46 9.53 8.88
C VAL A 105 30.13 8.96 7.51
N ALA A 106 28.91 8.44 7.36
CA ALA A 106 28.39 7.95 6.08
C ALA A 106 27.85 9.07 5.19
N ASP A 107 27.27 10.14 5.81
CA ASP A 107 26.74 11.30 5.09
C ASP A 107 27.50 12.58 5.51
N PRO A 108 28.46 13.06 4.70
CA PRO A 108 29.27 14.21 5.02
C PRO A 108 28.53 15.55 4.84
N PHE A 109 27.32 15.56 4.28
CA PHE A 109 26.50 16.75 4.08
C PHE A 109 25.69 17.11 5.32
N ASN A 110 25.61 16.23 6.33
CA ASN A 110 24.93 16.49 7.59
C ASN A 110 25.82 17.36 8.52
N THR A 111 25.81 18.66 8.30
CA THR A 111 26.64 19.61 9.05
C THR A 111 26.23 19.78 10.52
N GLN A 112 25.00 19.38 10.90
CA GLN A 112 24.53 19.47 12.28
C GLN A 112 25.03 18.33 13.16
N ALA A 113 25.43 17.20 12.55
CA ALA A 113 25.89 16.01 13.27
C ALA A 113 27.01 16.30 14.28
N VAL A 114 27.97 17.18 13.96
CA VAL A 114 29.08 17.53 14.87
C VAL A 114 28.56 18.17 16.16
N SER A 115 27.66 19.14 16.04
CA SER A 115 27.13 19.90 17.20
C SER A 115 26.26 19.00 18.08
N ASP A 116 25.37 18.23 17.45
CA ASP A 116 24.43 17.37 18.15
C ASP A 116 25.15 16.22 18.86
N LEU A 117 26.11 15.58 18.18
CA LEU A 117 26.91 14.51 18.77
C LEU A 117 27.85 15.02 19.85
N SER A 118 28.46 16.21 19.68
CA SER A 118 29.30 16.80 20.72
C SER A 118 28.49 17.10 21.99
N PHE A 119 27.27 17.58 21.82
CA PHE A 119 26.36 17.83 22.96
C PHE A 119 25.90 16.53 23.62
N ALA A 120 25.51 15.52 22.81
CA ALA A 120 25.00 14.25 23.33
C ALA A 120 26.06 13.41 24.04
N LEU A 121 27.32 13.50 23.61
CA LEU A 121 28.43 12.69 24.13
C LEU A 121 29.28 13.45 25.19
N ASP A 122 29.05 14.74 25.37
CA ASP A 122 29.87 15.64 26.22
C ASP A 122 31.39 15.53 25.88
N ARG A 123 31.68 15.43 24.57
CA ARG A 123 33.03 15.26 24.01
C ARG A 123 33.20 16.09 22.74
N SER A 124 34.44 16.44 22.44
CA SER A 124 34.78 17.05 21.16
C SER A 124 34.76 16.00 20.05
N VAL A 125 33.89 16.18 19.05
CA VAL A 125 33.71 15.25 17.92
C VAL A 125 34.57 15.68 16.74
N ARG A 126 35.32 14.73 16.17
CA ARG A 126 35.98 14.87 14.86
C ARG A 126 35.38 13.88 13.89
N LEU A 127 34.96 14.38 12.74
CA LEU A 127 34.39 13.53 11.68
C LEU A 127 35.44 13.21 10.62
N HIS A 128 35.49 11.94 10.23
CA HIS A 128 36.22 11.44 9.09
C HIS A 128 35.22 10.84 8.13
N PHE A 129 35.40 11.02 6.84
CA PHE A 129 34.49 10.50 5.84
C PHE A 129 34.98 9.17 5.30
N ALA A 130 34.07 8.22 5.11
CA ALA A 130 34.38 6.93 4.50
C ALA A 130 33.24 6.50 3.56
N ASP A 131 33.44 5.40 2.82
CA ASP A 131 32.41 4.83 1.95
C ASP A 131 31.11 4.55 2.75
N PRO A 132 29.99 5.20 2.41
CA PRO A 132 28.73 5.05 3.13
C PRO A 132 28.30 3.60 3.31
N ASP A 133 28.42 2.78 2.26
CA ASP A 133 27.98 1.38 2.30
C ASP A 133 28.83 0.57 3.30
N LYS A 134 30.15 0.86 3.35
CA LYS A 134 31.04 0.22 4.31
C LYS A 134 30.76 0.65 5.75
N VAL A 135 30.47 1.95 5.98
CA VAL A 135 30.14 2.47 7.31
C VAL A 135 28.82 1.86 7.80
N GLU A 136 27.78 1.81 6.96
CA GLU A 136 26.51 1.19 7.32
C GLU A 136 26.64 -0.29 7.68
N VAL A 137 27.45 -1.05 6.94
CA VAL A 137 27.73 -2.46 7.26
C VAL A 137 28.36 -2.59 8.64
N GLN A 138 29.32 -1.71 8.99
CA GLN A 138 29.96 -1.74 10.31
C GLN A 138 29.01 -1.33 11.44
N ILE A 139 28.14 -0.35 11.21
CA ILE A 139 27.09 0.03 12.18
C ILE A 139 26.18 -1.17 12.46
N ARG A 140 25.71 -1.87 11.43
CA ARG A 140 24.88 -3.07 11.59
C ARG A 140 25.60 -4.19 12.32
N GLN A 141 26.88 -4.39 12.01
CA GLN A 141 27.69 -5.47 12.60
C GLN A 141 27.97 -5.26 14.10
N HIS A 142 28.24 -4.02 14.52
CA HIS A 142 28.65 -3.70 15.89
C HIS A 142 27.51 -3.24 16.80
N TYR A 143 26.47 -2.62 16.25
CA TYR A 143 25.33 -2.09 17.01
C TYR A 143 24.01 -2.83 16.71
N GLY A 144 24.03 -3.86 15.85
CA GLY A 144 22.86 -4.64 15.49
C GLY A 144 21.91 -3.91 14.53
N GLU A 145 20.89 -4.63 14.09
CA GLU A 145 19.76 -4.08 13.33
C GLU A 145 18.63 -3.60 14.26
N ASP A 146 18.84 -3.59 15.57
CA ASP A 146 17.81 -3.26 16.55
C ASP A 146 17.30 -1.83 16.33
N GLU A 147 16.26 -1.75 15.48
CA GLU A 147 15.25 -0.72 15.63
C GLU A 147 14.67 -0.90 17.04
N ASP A 148 14.53 0.19 17.83
CA ASP A 148 13.73 0.15 19.05
C ASP A 148 12.47 -0.67 18.76
N THR A 149 12.24 -1.75 19.47
CA THR A 149 11.02 -2.51 19.27
C THR A 149 9.86 -1.75 19.92
N ILE A 150 8.64 -2.02 19.47
CA ILE A 150 7.44 -1.43 20.11
C ILE A 150 7.47 -1.71 21.61
N ASP A 151 7.93 -2.91 22.03
CA ASP A 151 8.04 -3.31 23.42
C ASP A 151 9.09 -2.51 24.19
N ASP A 152 10.23 -2.18 23.60
CA ASP A 152 11.27 -1.35 24.24
C ASP A 152 10.76 0.05 24.51
N VAL A 153 10.07 0.66 23.54
CA VAL A 153 9.48 1.99 23.71
C VAL A 153 8.34 1.96 24.72
N LEU A 154 7.53 0.89 24.78
CA LEU A 154 6.51 0.73 25.81
C LEU A 154 7.12 0.60 27.22
N GLN A 155 8.26 -0.07 27.37
CA GLN A 155 9.00 -0.10 28.63
C GLN A 155 9.56 1.28 29.01
N GLU A 156 10.12 2.02 28.07
CA GLU A 156 10.59 3.41 28.30
C GLU A 156 9.46 4.31 28.78
N ILE A 157 8.27 4.21 28.17
CA ILE A 157 7.07 4.95 28.56
C ILE A 157 6.59 4.53 29.96
N SER A 158 6.61 3.24 30.26
CA SER A 158 6.12 2.70 31.56
C SER A 158 7.04 3.04 32.72
N THR A 159 8.34 3.17 32.48
CA THR A 159 9.34 3.54 33.51
C THR A 159 9.52 5.05 33.65
N GLY A 160 9.16 5.84 32.63
CA GLY A 160 9.17 7.30 32.64
C GLY A 160 7.93 7.91 33.30
N LYS A 161 8.03 9.11 33.84
CA LYS A 161 6.95 9.88 34.53
C LYS A 161 5.74 10.25 33.64
N VAL A 162 5.60 9.68 32.45
CA VAL A 162 4.52 9.97 31.48
C VAL A 162 3.15 9.46 31.97
N ALA A 163 3.13 8.53 32.92
CA ALA A 163 1.91 7.85 33.37
C ALA A 163 1.16 8.54 34.54
N ALA A 164 1.63 9.65 35.08
CA ALA A 164 1.19 10.07 36.41
C ALA A 164 0.00 11.05 36.46
N ASP A 165 -0.44 11.69 35.38
CA ASP A 165 -1.38 12.84 35.48
C ASP A 165 -2.63 12.84 34.59
N ALA A 166 -2.98 11.74 33.94
CA ALA A 166 -4.13 11.67 33.03
C ALA A 166 -5.46 11.20 33.70
N GLY A 167 -5.58 11.43 35.00
CA GLY A 167 -6.81 11.16 35.75
C GLY A 167 -7.76 12.36 35.76
N ALA A 168 -8.90 12.25 35.03
CA ALA A 168 -10.17 12.98 35.25
C ALA A 168 -10.16 14.53 35.39
N ARG A 169 -9.21 15.25 34.77
CA ARG A 169 -9.31 16.71 34.57
C ARG A 169 -9.61 17.02 33.12
N GLU A 170 -10.38 18.09 32.87
CA GLU A 170 -10.48 18.70 31.53
C GLU A 170 -9.07 19.14 31.11
N VAL A 171 -8.45 18.36 30.22
CA VAL A 171 -7.12 18.60 29.70
C VAL A 171 -7.22 19.73 28.69
N SER A 172 -6.48 20.81 28.88
CA SER A 172 -6.49 21.94 27.95
C SER A 172 -5.86 21.56 26.59
N GLU A 173 -6.18 22.33 25.53
CA GLU A 173 -5.62 22.10 24.18
C GLU A 173 -4.07 22.11 24.20
N ARG A 174 -3.46 23.02 24.98
CA ARG A 174 -2.00 23.10 25.15
C ARG A 174 -1.42 21.88 25.85
N ASP A 175 -2.14 21.32 26.82
CA ASP A 175 -1.68 20.10 27.50
C ASP A 175 -1.74 18.90 26.53
N LEU A 176 -2.75 18.82 25.67
CA LEU A 176 -2.88 17.79 24.64
C LEU A 176 -1.77 17.86 23.58
N GLU A 177 -1.43 19.07 23.12
CA GLU A 177 -0.29 19.30 22.22
C GLU A 177 1.02 18.87 22.90
N SER A 178 1.25 19.34 24.12
CA SER A 178 2.45 18.99 24.89
C SER A 178 2.59 17.47 25.11
N MET A 179 1.49 16.76 25.36
CA MET A 179 1.50 15.30 25.50
C MET A 179 1.73 14.59 24.18
N ALA A 180 1.19 15.12 23.07
CA ALA A 180 1.36 14.54 21.73
C ALA A 180 2.81 14.73 21.21
N ASP A 181 3.50 15.76 21.65
CA ASP A 181 4.88 16.09 21.23
C ASP A 181 5.96 15.48 22.13
N GLN A 182 5.58 14.65 23.10
CA GLN A 182 6.56 13.90 23.90
C GLN A 182 7.32 12.90 23.02
N THR A 183 8.64 12.92 23.11
CA THR A 183 9.53 12.08 22.28
C THR A 183 9.15 10.60 22.29
N PRO A 184 8.81 9.95 23.41
CA PRO A 184 8.40 8.54 23.41
C PRO A 184 7.09 8.27 22.64
N ILE A 185 6.11 9.19 22.69
CA ILE A 185 4.83 9.06 21.96
C ILE A 185 5.06 9.20 20.44
N ILE A 186 5.89 10.16 20.04
CA ILE A 186 6.27 10.36 18.64
C ILE A 186 6.92 9.09 18.09
N LYS A 187 7.90 8.54 18.82
CA LYS A 187 8.59 7.31 18.45
C LYS A 187 7.60 6.14 18.33
N PHE A 188 6.77 5.97 19.35
CA PHE A 188 5.79 4.88 19.38
C PHE A 188 4.86 4.91 18.15
N VAL A 189 4.26 6.06 17.83
CA VAL A 189 3.37 6.20 16.67
C VAL A 189 4.12 5.93 15.37
N ASN A 190 5.35 6.45 15.23
CA ASN A 190 6.17 6.22 14.06
C ASN A 190 6.54 4.74 13.89
N LEU A 191 6.88 4.04 14.98
CA LEU A 191 7.18 2.60 14.97
C LEU A 191 5.95 1.78 14.58
N VAL A 192 4.78 2.09 15.14
CA VAL A 192 3.50 1.41 14.80
C VAL A 192 3.20 1.58 13.31
N ILE A 193 3.32 2.80 12.78
CA ILE A 193 3.08 3.05 11.35
C ILE A 193 4.16 2.34 10.50
N GLY A 194 5.43 2.45 10.89
CA GLY A 194 6.54 1.81 10.19
C GLY A 194 6.39 0.29 10.12
N GLN A 195 6.04 -0.34 11.25
CA GLN A 195 5.80 -1.78 11.32
C GLN A 195 4.61 -2.20 10.44
N ALA A 196 3.50 -1.46 10.49
CA ALA A 196 2.34 -1.73 9.65
C ALA A 196 2.67 -1.71 8.15
N ILE A 197 3.51 -0.74 7.71
CA ILE A 197 3.96 -0.63 6.31
C ILE A 197 4.89 -1.80 5.94
N ARG A 198 5.82 -2.18 6.81
CA ARG A 198 6.70 -3.36 6.61
C ARG A 198 5.88 -4.65 6.47
N ASP A 199 4.87 -4.82 7.33
CA ASP A 199 3.98 -5.98 7.33
C ASP A 199 2.91 -5.93 6.23
N LYS A 200 2.91 -4.87 5.40
CA LYS A 200 1.92 -4.65 4.32
C LYS A 200 0.48 -4.62 4.82
N ALA A 201 0.27 -4.03 5.98
CA ALA A 201 -1.08 -3.80 6.48
C ALA A 201 -1.84 -2.83 5.56
N SER A 202 -3.10 -3.12 5.31
CA SER A 202 -4.00 -2.20 4.59
C SER A 202 -4.57 -1.11 5.50
N ASP A 203 -4.78 -1.43 6.79
CA ASP A 203 -5.34 -0.50 7.76
C ASP A 203 -4.67 -0.71 9.13
N ILE A 204 -4.52 0.40 9.87
CA ILE A 204 -4.07 0.44 11.27
C ILE A 204 -5.25 0.94 12.09
N HIS A 205 -5.66 0.20 13.09
CA HIS A 205 -6.76 0.53 13.97
C HIS A 205 -6.26 0.85 15.36
N PHE A 206 -6.63 2.00 15.90
CA PHE A 206 -6.44 2.42 17.28
C PHE A 206 -7.81 2.46 17.95
N GLU A 207 -8.07 1.56 18.89
CA GLU A 207 -9.40 1.29 19.40
C GLU A 207 -9.45 1.35 20.93
N PRO A 208 -10.08 2.40 21.50
CA PRO A 208 -10.28 2.50 22.93
C PRO A 208 -11.47 1.63 23.38
N PHE A 209 -11.25 0.81 24.40
CA PHE A 209 -12.25 0.04 25.12
C PHE A 209 -12.30 0.48 26.58
N GLU A 210 -13.24 -0.09 27.35
CA GLU A 210 -13.43 0.27 28.77
C GLU A 210 -12.17 0.08 29.61
N HIS A 211 -11.46 -1.03 29.43
CA HIS A 211 -10.31 -1.41 30.25
C HIS A 211 -8.98 -1.48 29.48
N GLU A 212 -9.01 -1.40 28.17
CA GLU A 212 -7.84 -1.59 27.31
C GLU A 212 -7.84 -0.62 26.13
N PHE A 213 -6.68 -0.42 25.53
CA PHE A 213 -6.50 0.30 24.29
C PHE A 213 -5.82 -0.64 23.30
N LYS A 214 -6.53 -1.03 22.22
CA LYS A 214 -6.02 -2.00 21.26
C LYS A 214 -5.46 -1.31 20.03
N ILE A 215 -4.36 -1.86 19.52
CA ILE A 215 -3.82 -1.55 18.19
C ILE A 215 -3.92 -2.82 17.37
N ARG A 216 -4.59 -2.73 16.21
CA ARG A 216 -4.76 -3.87 15.32
C ARG A 216 -4.35 -3.50 13.90
N TYR A 217 -3.64 -4.40 13.24
CA TYR A 217 -3.31 -4.29 11.83
C TYR A 217 -4.24 -5.16 11.00
N ARG A 218 -4.73 -4.64 9.89
CA ARG A 218 -5.42 -5.46 8.89
C ARG A 218 -4.41 -5.90 7.85
N ILE A 219 -4.02 -7.16 7.87
CA ILE A 219 -3.08 -7.76 6.93
C ILE A 219 -3.83 -8.83 6.13
N ASP A 220 -3.76 -8.75 4.80
CA ASP A 220 -4.46 -9.69 3.91
C ASP A 220 -5.96 -9.86 4.23
N GLY A 221 -6.62 -8.79 4.72
CA GLY A 221 -8.05 -8.76 5.06
C GLY A 221 -8.39 -9.23 6.47
N ALA A 222 -7.46 -9.84 7.22
CA ALA A 222 -7.64 -10.26 8.60
C ALA A 222 -7.07 -9.24 9.59
N LEU A 223 -7.70 -9.09 10.77
CA LEU A 223 -7.19 -8.23 11.83
C LEU A 223 -6.25 -9.04 12.75
N TYR A 224 -5.10 -8.46 13.04
CA TYR A 224 -4.12 -8.99 13.99
C TYR A 224 -3.89 -7.96 15.08
N GLU A 225 -3.98 -8.40 16.33
CA GLU A 225 -3.73 -7.56 17.49
C GLU A 225 -2.23 -7.45 17.75
N MET A 226 -1.77 -6.22 18.00
CA MET A 226 -0.41 -5.92 18.42
C MET A 226 -0.32 -5.85 19.94
N ALA A 227 0.90 -5.83 20.51
CA ALA A 227 1.08 -5.62 21.94
C ALA A 227 0.34 -4.36 22.40
N PRO A 228 -0.66 -4.47 23.30
CA PRO A 228 -1.49 -3.34 23.69
C PRO A 228 -0.69 -2.34 24.53
N PRO A 229 -0.68 -1.05 24.18
CA PRO A 229 -0.09 -0.04 25.04
C PRO A 229 -0.96 0.20 26.28
N PRO A 230 -0.39 0.73 27.38
CA PRO A 230 -1.18 1.15 28.54
C PRO A 230 -2.33 2.07 28.13
N ARG A 231 -3.53 1.85 28.69
CA ARG A 231 -4.74 2.60 28.33
C ARG A 231 -4.59 4.12 28.47
N GLN A 232 -3.79 4.59 29.44
CA GLN A 232 -3.54 6.01 29.67
C GLN A 232 -2.91 6.69 28.45
N LEU A 233 -2.26 5.94 27.58
CA LEU A 233 -1.62 6.44 26.36
C LEU A 233 -2.59 6.65 25.18
N ALA A 234 -3.85 6.21 25.32
CA ALA A 234 -4.84 6.34 24.23
C ALA A 234 -4.97 7.80 23.76
N VAL A 235 -5.14 8.74 24.71
CA VAL A 235 -5.32 10.17 24.39
C VAL A 235 -4.07 10.78 23.75
N PRO A 236 -2.86 10.66 24.29
CA PRO A 236 -1.64 11.15 23.65
C PRO A 236 -1.40 10.55 22.26
N ILE A 237 -1.59 9.26 22.09
CA ILE A 237 -1.40 8.57 20.80
C ILE A 237 -2.38 9.10 19.76
N VAL A 238 -3.68 9.18 20.09
CA VAL A 238 -4.70 9.71 19.18
C VAL A 238 -4.43 11.17 18.85
N SER A 239 -4.05 11.98 19.83
CA SER A 239 -3.68 13.39 19.61
C SER A 239 -2.49 13.51 18.66
N ARG A 240 -1.47 12.66 18.81
CA ARG A 240 -0.31 12.65 17.90
C ARG A 240 -0.72 12.28 16.47
N VAL A 241 -1.59 11.29 16.28
CA VAL A 241 -2.12 10.93 14.95
C VAL A 241 -2.90 12.10 14.35
N LYS A 242 -3.71 12.81 15.15
CA LYS A 242 -4.44 14.00 14.70
C LYS A 242 -3.50 15.14 14.28
N VAL A 243 -2.41 15.39 15.04
CA VAL A 243 -1.36 16.35 14.64
C VAL A 243 -0.77 15.98 13.29
N LEU A 244 -0.35 14.73 13.12
CA LEU A 244 0.23 14.24 11.86
C LEU A 244 -0.74 14.39 10.67
N ALA A 245 -2.04 14.25 10.92
CA ALA A 245 -3.10 14.34 9.90
C ALA A 245 -3.63 15.77 9.72
N SER A 246 -3.10 16.78 10.43
CA SER A 246 -3.57 18.17 10.44
C SER A 246 -5.04 18.30 10.85
N LEU A 247 -5.48 17.47 11.81
CA LEU A 247 -6.84 17.47 12.36
C LEU A 247 -6.92 18.32 13.64
N ASN A 248 -8.14 18.76 13.98
CA ASN A 248 -8.37 19.52 15.22
C ASN A 248 -8.29 18.60 16.45
N ILE A 249 -7.28 18.81 17.31
CA ILE A 249 -7.01 18.01 18.51
C ILE A 249 -8.05 18.29 19.60
N ALA A 250 -8.54 19.54 19.69
CA ALA A 250 -9.51 19.95 20.69
C ALA A 250 -10.91 19.38 20.44
N GLU A 251 -11.30 19.17 19.16
CA GLU A 251 -12.59 18.60 18.83
C GLU A 251 -12.56 17.07 18.90
N ARG A 252 -13.28 16.50 19.85
CA ARG A 252 -13.32 15.07 20.16
C ARG A 252 -14.72 14.46 20.04
N ARG A 253 -15.72 15.28 19.73
CA ARG A 253 -17.15 14.92 19.72
C ARG A 253 -17.66 14.67 18.30
N LEU A 254 -16.90 15.07 17.27
CA LEU A 254 -17.26 14.94 15.87
C LEU A 254 -16.23 14.09 15.11
N PRO A 255 -16.68 13.27 14.15
CA PRO A 255 -15.76 12.58 13.25
C PRO A 255 -14.92 13.57 12.46
N GLN A 256 -13.68 13.21 12.17
CA GLN A 256 -12.77 14.00 11.34
C GLN A 256 -12.03 13.09 10.39
N ASP A 257 -11.78 13.56 9.17
CA ASP A 257 -11.01 12.88 8.14
C ASP A 257 -9.80 13.71 7.74
N GLY A 258 -8.64 13.08 7.58
CA GLY A 258 -7.38 13.72 7.23
C GLY A 258 -6.45 12.83 6.44
N ARG A 259 -5.23 13.35 6.19
CA ARG A 259 -4.19 12.63 5.45
C ARG A 259 -2.83 12.85 6.09
N ILE A 260 -2.00 11.80 6.09
CA ILE A 260 -0.60 11.86 6.50
C ILE A 260 0.23 11.42 5.30
N LYS A 261 1.25 12.21 4.95
CA LYS A 261 2.30 11.81 4.00
C LYS A 261 3.57 11.54 4.77
N ILE A 262 4.09 10.34 4.65
CA ILE A 262 5.29 9.90 5.38
C ILE A 262 6.26 9.23 4.42
N SER A 263 7.56 9.45 4.65
CA SER A 263 8.62 8.74 3.92
C SER A 263 9.25 7.70 4.84
N ILE A 264 9.19 6.42 4.45
CA ILE A 264 9.79 5.31 5.20
C ILE A 264 10.68 4.50 4.26
N GLY A 265 11.97 4.39 4.62
CA GLY A 265 12.94 3.66 3.80
C GLY A 265 13.06 4.23 2.37
N GLY A 266 12.96 5.55 2.21
CA GLY A 266 13.02 6.23 0.92
C GLY A 266 11.74 6.13 0.06
N ARG A 267 10.65 5.54 0.60
CA ARG A 267 9.36 5.41 -0.09
C ARG A 267 8.35 6.39 0.48
N GLN A 268 7.66 7.08 -0.39
CA GLN A 268 6.51 7.93 -0.02
C GLN A 268 5.28 7.05 0.19
N VAL A 269 4.66 7.15 1.36
CA VAL A 269 3.41 6.45 1.70
C VAL A 269 2.38 7.46 2.14
N ASP A 270 1.19 7.39 1.55
CA ASP A 270 0.04 8.18 1.95
C ASP A 270 -0.84 7.38 2.92
N LEU A 271 -1.28 8.01 4.00
CA LEU A 271 -2.23 7.42 4.95
C LEU A 271 -3.49 8.28 4.98
N ARG A 272 -4.65 7.67 4.75
CA ARG A 272 -5.95 8.31 5.01
C ARG A 272 -6.34 8.03 6.45
N VAL A 273 -6.63 9.07 7.21
CA VAL A 273 -6.96 8.99 8.62
C VAL A 273 -8.43 9.33 8.81
N SER A 274 -9.14 8.48 9.54
CA SER A 274 -10.51 8.77 9.98
C SER A 274 -10.60 8.60 11.49
N THR A 275 -11.15 9.59 12.19
CA THR A 275 -11.41 9.56 13.62
C THR A 275 -12.91 9.50 13.88
N LEU A 276 -13.29 8.68 14.85
CA LEU A 276 -14.69 8.49 15.24
C LEU A 276 -14.83 8.55 16.77
N PRO A 277 -15.61 9.47 17.33
CA PRO A 277 -15.93 9.48 18.74
C PRO A 277 -16.65 8.20 19.16
N THR A 278 -16.18 7.57 20.24
CA THR A 278 -16.83 6.41 20.86
C THR A 278 -17.05 6.65 22.34
N GLN A 279 -17.76 5.75 23.00
CA GLN A 279 -18.03 5.82 24.44
C GLN A 279 -16.77 5.89 25.31
N PHE A 280 -15.66 5.27 24.88
CA PHE A 280 -14.42 5.16 25.66
C PHE A 280 -13.28 6.02 25.13
N GLY A 281 -13.52 6.88 24.15
CA GLY A 281 -12.56 7.77 23.50
C GLY A 281 -12.73 7.78 21.98
N GLU A 282 -11.78 8.40 21.27
CA GLU A 282 -11.81 8.41 19.80
C GLU A 282 -11.16 7.13 19.24
N SER A 283 -11.90 6.40 18.41
CA SER A 283 -11.35 5.36 17.55
C SER A 283 -10.71 6.01 16.32
N VAL A 284 -9.52 5.54 15.92
CA VAL A 284 -8.82 6.06 14.76
C VAL A 284 -8.45 4.92 13.83
N VAL A 285 -8.69 5.11 12.54
CA VAL A 285 -8.30 4.17 11.49
C VAL A 285 -7.42 4.90 10.49
N LEU A 286 -6.22 4.34 10.24
CA LEU A 286 -5.32 4.80 9.20
C LEU A 286 -5.32 3.77 8.07
N ARG A 287 -5.79 4.15 6.89
CA ARG A 287 -5.67 3.33 5.68
C ARG A 287 -4.36 3.60 4.99
N VAL A 288 -3.56 2.57 4.78
CA VAL A 288 -2.25 2.65 4.15
C VAL A 288 -2.41 2.60 2.63
N LEU A 289 -1.94 3.63 1.94
CA LEU A 289 -1.93 3.74 0.47
C LEU A 289 -0.47 3.67 0.00
N ASP A 290 0.06 2.46 -0.12
CA ASP A 290 1.42 2.24 -0.64
C ASP A 290 1.36 2.10 -2.17
N GLN A 291 1.72 3.16 -2.87
CA GLN A 291 1.73 3.21 -4.33
C GLN A 291 2.78 2.26 -4.94
N SER A 292 3.87 1.97 -4.24
CA SER A 292 4.96 1.12 -4.72
C SER A 292 4.63 -0.38 -4.73
N ALA A 293 3.63 -0.79 -3.95
CA ALA A 293 3.25 -2.19 -3.78
C ALA A 293 2.30 -2.71 -4.86
N VAL A 294 1.73 -1.83 -5.69
CA VAL A 294 0.67 -2.20 -6.63
C VAL A 294 1.26 -2.67 -7.96
N ARG A 295 1.35 -4.00 -8.12
CA ARG A 295 1.64 -4.60 -9.43
C ARG A 295 0.34 -4.67 -10.24
N LEU A 296 0.23 -3.85 -11.27
CA LEU A 296 -0.93 -3.78 -12.18
C LEU A 296 -0.81 -4.77 -13.35
N ASP A 297 -0.29 -5.96 -13.12
CA ASP A 297 -0.25 -7.00 -14.13
C ASP A 297 -1.46 -7.93 -13.94
N ILE A 298 -2.39 -7.87 -14.89
CA ILE A 298 -3.63 -8.65 -14.85
C ILE A 298 -3.36 -10.16 -14.83
N GLY A 299 -2.26 -10.62 -15.43
CA GLY A 299 -1.86 -12.02 -15.43
C GLY A 299 -1.47 -12.54 -14.04
N GLN A 300 -1.16 -11.66 -13.09
CA GLN A 300 -0.80 -12.03 -11.72
C GLN A 300 -1.98 -12.05 -10.74
N LEU A 301 -3.18 -11.67 -11.18
CA LEU A 301 -4.37 -11.61 -10.33
C LEU A 301 -4.98 -12.98 -10.00
N GLY A 302 -4.52 -14.07 -10.63
CA GLY A 302 -4.97 -15.44 -10.35
C GLY A 302 -6.18 -15.89 -11.18
N MET A 303 -6.50 -15.15 -12.25
CA MET A 303 -7.57 -15.51 -13.19
C MET A 303 -7.26 -16.79 -13.94
N SER A 304 -8.30 -17.54 -14.31
CA SER A 304 -8.14 -18.64 -15.27
C SER A 304 -7.79 -18.09 -16.66
N PRO A 305 -7.13 -18.89 -17.51
CA PRO A 305 -6.80 -18.46 -18.88
C PRO A 305 -8.03 -17.97 -19.66
N GLU A 306 -9.18 -18.62 -19.51
CA GLU A 306 -10.44 -18.25 -20.17
C GLU A 306 -10.93 -16.86 -19.74
N VAL A 307 -10.89 -16.55 -18.45
CA VAL A 307 -11.27 -15.24 -17.93
C VAL A 307 -10.30 -14.17 -18.41
N LEU A 308 -9.00 -14.47 -18.37
CA LEU A 308 -7.96 -13.55 -18.83
C LEU A 308 -8.11 -13.21 -20.31
N GLU A 309 -8.30 -14.20 -21.15
CA GLU A 309 -8.53 -14.03 -22.59
C GLU A 309 -9.82 -13.25 -22.86
N GLY A 310 -10.91 -13.56 -22.13
CA GLY A 310 -12.16 -12.82 -22.22
C GLY A 310 -12.01 -11.33 -21.87
N ILE A 311 -11.25 -11.00 -20.85
CA ILE A 311 -10.96 -9.59 -20.51
C ILE A 311 -10.15 -8.94 -21.62
N HIS A 312 -9.09 -9.60 -22.13
CA HIS A 312 -8.29 -9.08 -23.24
C HIS A 312 -9.11 -8.81 -24.50
N GLU A 313 -10.13 -9.62 -24.77
CA GLU A 313 -11.06 -9.40 -25.88
C GLU A 313 -11.95 -8.18 -25.62
N ILE A 314 -12.56 -8.10 -24.42
CA ILE A 314 -13.53 -7.04 -24.10
C ILE A 314 -12.88 -5.66 -24.07
N VAL A 315 -11.70 -5.53 -23.46
CA VAL A 315 -11.04 -4.22 -23.34
C VAL A 315 -10.50 -3.67 -24.66
N ARG A 316 -10.42 -4.51 -25.70
CA ARG A 316 -10.03 -4.09 -27.06
C ARG A 316 -11.21 -3.78 -27.96
N ARG A 317 -12.44 -3.94 -27.48
CA ARG A 317 -13.63 -3.56 -28.25
C ARG A 317 -13.72 -2.04 -28.35
N PRO A 318 -14.22 -1.53 -29.49
CA PRO A 318 -14.36 -0.08 -29.67
C PRO A 318 -15.43 0.49 -28.76
N ASN A 319 -16.41 -0.29 -28.32
CA ASN A 319 -17.51 0.13 -27.48
C ASN A 319 -18.08 -1.04 -26.68
N GLY A 320 -18.90 -0.74 -25.70
CA GLY A 320 -19.50 -1.73 -24.81
C GLY A 320 -19.32 -1.35 -23.35
N ILE A 321 -19.96 -2.07 -22.45
CA ILE A 321 -19.81 -1.91 -21.00
C ILE A 321 -19.21 -3.17 -20.41
N PHE A 322 -18.12 -3.03 -19.67
CA PHE A 322 -17.54 -4.07 -18.85
C PHE A 322 -17.69 -3.69 -17.35
N ILE A 323 -18.32 -4.57 -16.59
CA ILE A 323 -18.59 -4.35 -15.16
C ILE A 323 -17.80 -5.34 -14.32
N VAL A 324 -17.09 -4.82 -13.31
CA VAL A 324 -16.48 -5.63 -12.26
C VAL A 324 -17.32 -5.47 -10.98
N THR A 325 -17.80 -6.57 -10.41
CA THR A 325 -18.66 -6.54 -9.24
C THR A 325 -18.11 -7.33 -8.06
N GLY A 326 -18.60 -7.02 -6.87
CA GLY A 326 -18.20 -7.65 -5.61
C GLY A 326 -18.28 -6.68 -4.43
N PRO A 327 -18.13 -7.15 -3.19
CA PRO A 327 -18.14 -6.29 -2.00
C PRO A 327 -16.94 -5.36 -1.95
N THR A 328 -16.96 -4.43 -1.00
CA THR A 328 -15.80 -3.59 -0.69
C THR A 328 -14.59 -4.48 -0.33
N GLY A 329 -13.42 -4.13 -0.85
CA GLY A 329 -12.19 -4.89 -0.61
C GLY A 329 -12.04 -6.15 -1.45
N SER A 330 -12.91 -6.42 -2.44
CA SER A 330 -12.76 -7.56 -3.35
C SER A 330 -11.71 -7.34 -4.46
N GLY A 331 -11.08 -6.19 -4.54
CA GLY A 331 -10.02 -5.87 -5.51
C GLY A 331 -10.52 -5.32 -6.86
N LYS A 332 -11.76 -4.81 -6.92
CA LYS A 332 -12.36 -4.28 -8.16
C LYS A 332 -11.49 -3.21 -8.83
N THR A 333 -11.04 -2.22 -8.08
CA THR A 333 -10.17 -1.14 -8.57
C THR A 333 -8.87 -1.68 -9.16
N THR A 334 -8.22 -2.64 -8.49
CA THR A 334 -6.99 -3.27 -8.99
C THR A 334 -7.24 -3.96 -10.33
N THR A 335 -8.36 -4.68 -10.47
CA THR A 335 -8.74 -5.34 -11.73
C THR A 335 -9.00 -4.34 -12.84
N LEU A 336 -9.79 -3.27 -12.57
CA LEU A 336 -10.07 -2.22 -13.56
C LEU A 336 -8.79 -1.47 -13.97
N TYR A 337 -7.94 -1.10 -13.02
CA TYR A 337 -6.68 -0.43 -13.32
C TYR A 337 -5.73 -1.32 -14.14
N SER A 338 -5.69 -2.63 -13.82
CA SER A 338 -4.93 -3.59 -14.63
C SER A 338 -5.51 -3.72 -16.05
N ALA A 339 -6.83 -3.67 -16.18
CA ALA A 339 -7.52 -3.69 -17.47
C ALA A 339 -7.25 -2.39 -18.28
N LEU A 340 -7.32 -1.22 -17.64
CA LEU A 340 -6.99 0.05 -18.26
C LEU A 340 -5.53 0.06 -18.77
N ARG A 341 -4.61 -0.49 -17.98
CA ARG A 341 -3.19 -0.56 -18.36
C ARG A 341 -2.94 -1.39 -19.62
N LEU A 342 -3.77 -2.40 -19.89
CA LEU A 342 -3.69 -3.19 -21.14
C LEU A 342 -3.98 -2.37 -22.40
N VAL A 343 -4.79 -1.32 -22.28
CA VAL A 343 -5.23 -0.47 -23.40
C VAL A 343 -4.65 0.93 -23.35
N ASN A 344 -3.84 1.23 -22.36
CA ASN A 344 -3.20 2.55 -22.21
C ASN A 344 -2.04 2.70 -23.20
N THR A 345 -2.36 3.21 -24.38
CA THR A 345 -1.44 3.49 -25.48
C THR A 345 -1.53 4.97 -25.84
N VAL A 346 -0.54 5.50 -26.53
CA VAL A 346 -0.45 6.94 -26.86
C VAL A 346 -1.58 7.40 -27.79
N ASP A 347 -2.18 6.49 -28.54
CA ASP A 347 -3.26 6.73 -29.50
C ASP A 347 -4.67 6.64 -28.90
N LEU A 348 -4.81 6.27 -27.62
CA LEU A 348 -6.10 6.18 -26.95
C LEU A 348 -6.23 7.20 -25.82
N LYS A 349 -7.34 7.92 -25.82
CA LYS A 349 -7.69 8.86 -24.74
C LYS A 349 -8.54 8.18 -23.67
N ILE A 350 -7.97 8.01 -22.49
CA ILE A 350 -8.59 7.35 -21.36
C ILE A 350 -8.95 8.37 -20.28
N LEU A 351 -10.23 8.42 -19.88
CA LEU A 351 -10.73 9.29 -18.82
C LEU A 351 -11.34 8.45 -17.71
N THR A 352 -11.06 8.80 -16.46
CA THR A 352 -11.68 8.13 -15.30
C THR A 352 -12.35 9.13 -14.37
N ALA A 353 -13.51 8.75 -13.78
CA ALA A 353 -14.13 9.45 -12.68
C ALA A 353 -14.11 8.53 -11.44
N GLU A 354 -13.56 9.01 -10.32
CA GLU A 354 -13.24 8.17 -9.16
C GLU A 354 -13.55 8.88 -7.83
N ASP A 355 -13.92 8.12 -6.80
CA ASP A 355 -14.26 8.64 -5.47
C ASP A 355 -13.58 7.82 -4.36
N PRO A 356 -12.34 8.18 -4.02
CA PRO A 356 -11.40 9.04 -4.75
C PRO A 356 -10.48 8.25 -5.70
N VAL A 357 -9.58 8.94 -6.41
CA VAL A 357 -8.44 8.31 -7.11
C VAL A 357 -7.56 7.57 -6.10
N GLU A 358 -7.32 6.27 -6.32
CA GLU A 358 -6.52 5.46 -5.39
C GLU A 358 -5.02 5.68 -5.59
N TYR A 359 -4.56 5.71 -6.84
CA TYR A 359 -3.20 6.07 -7.24
C TYR A 359 -3.17 6.53 -8.69
N GLU A 360 -2.19 7.35 -9.01
CA GLU A 360 -2.02 7.94 -10.33
C GLU A 360 -1.50 6.88 -11.33
N ILE A 361 -2.06 6.90 -12.54
CA ILE A 361 -1.61 6.07 -13.65
C ILE A 361 -1.18 7.01 -14.77
N GLU A 362 0.08 6.94 -15.15
CA GLU A 362 0.62 7.73 -16.24
C GLU A 362 -0.15 7.45 -17.54
N GLY A 363 -0.43 8.50 -18.32
CA GLY A 363 -1.19 8.40 -19.57
C GLY A 363 -2.71 8.38 -19.41
N ILE A 364 -3.25 8.36 -18.19
CA ILE A 364 -4.69 8.35 -17.91
C ILE A 364 -5.09 9.65 -17.20
N MET A 365 -6.13 10.30 -17.69
CA MET A 365 -6.70 11.50 -17.05
C MET A 365 -7.72 11.09 -16.00
N GLN A 366 -7.31 11.12 -14.73
CA GLN A 366 -8.12 10.70 -13.58
C GLN A 366 -8.78 11.89 -12.91
N VAL A 367 -10.13 11.90 -12.86
CA VAL A 367 -10.92 12.98 -12.29
C VAL A 367 -11.47 12.56 -10.94
N PRO A 368 -11.05 13.19 -9.83
CA PRO A 368 -11.61 12.94 -8.52
C PRO A 368 -13.01 13.55 -8.41
N VAL A 369 -14.01 12.76 -8.05
CA VAL A 369 -15.35 13.22 -7.71
C VAL A 369 -15.29 14.11 -6.47
N ASN A 370 -16.06 15.20 -6.49
CA ASN A 370 -16.20 16.11 -5.36
C ASN A 370 -17.64 16.61 -5.27
N ALA A 371 -18.44 15.92 -4.46
CA ALA A 371 -19.85 16.23 -4.27
C ALA A 371 -20.09 17.64 -3.69
N LEU A 372 -19.14 18.19 -2.92
CA LEU A 372 -19.27 19.52 -2.30
C LEU A 372 -19.37 20.66 -3.34
N VAL A 373 -18.70 20.47 -4.48
CA VAL A 373 -18.74 21.43 -5.60
C VAL A 373 -19.65 20.98 -6.75
N GLY A 374 -20.41 19.90 -6.54
CA GLY A 374 -21.33 19.37 -7.55
C GLY A 374 -20.67 18.52 -8.65
N LEU A 375 -19.38 18.19 -8.53
CA LEU A 375 -18.69 17.27 -9.45
C LEU A 375 -19.00 15.83 -9.06
N THR A 376 -20.17 15.34 -9.49
CA THR A 376 -20.61 13.95 -9.31
C THR A 376 -20.13 13.06 -10.44
N PHE A 377 -20.27 11.71 -10.31
CA PHE A 377 -20.02 10.76 -11.40
C PHE A 377 -20.78 11.13 -12.68
N ALA A 378 -22.07 11.41 -12.56
CA ALA A 378 -22.91 11.81 -13.69
C ALA A 378 -22.44 13.13 -14.34
N ALA A 379 -22.04 14.13 -13.54
CA ALA A 379 -21.52 15.40 -14.04
C ALA A 379 -20.19 15.23 -14.78
N ALA A 380 -19.28 14.42 -14.23
CA ALA A 380 -18.00 14.08 -14.85
C ALA A 380 -18.22 13.37 -16.20
N LEU A 381 -19.04 12.33 -16.22
CA LEU A 381 -19.38 11.59 -17.45
C LEU A 381 -19.93 12.46 -18.57
N ARG A 382 -20.91 13.36 -18.27
CA ARG A 382 -21.41 14.29 -19.27
C ARG A 382 -20.33 15.19 -19.86
N SER A 383 -19.33 15.52 -19.06
CA SER A 383 -18.19 16.31 -19.51
C SER A 383 -17.23 15.48 -20.35
N PHE A 384 -17.01 14.22 -20.01
CA PHE A 384 -16.17 13.30 -20.76
C PHE A 384 -16.63 13.13 -22.21
N LEU A 385 -17.96 12.99 -22.44
CA LEU A 385 -18.51 12.87 -23.79
C LEU A 385 -18.23 14.08 -24.72
N ARG A 386 -17.70 15.19 -24.18
CA ARG A 386 -17.25 16.36 -24.94
C ARG A 386 -15.75 16.51 -24.95
N GLN A 387 -15.03 15.52 -24.44
CA GLN A 387 -13.58 15.50 -24.34
C GLN A 387 -12.94 14.49 -25.29
N ASP A 388 -13.72 13.92 -26.22
CA ASP A 388 -13.26 12.95 -27.21
C ASP A 388 -12.52 11.74 -26.59
N PRO A 389 -13.15 11.01 -25.67
CA PRO A 389 -12.55 9.83 -25.06
C PRO A 389 -12.74 8.59 -25.93
N ASP A 390 -11.79 7.65 -25.90
CA ASP A 390 -11.95 6.30 -26.42
C ASP A 390 -12.44 5.35 -25.33
N VAL A 391 -11.85 5.47 -24.14
CA VAL A 391 -12.17 4.62 -22.99
C VAL A 391 -12.56 5.49 -21.79
N ILE A 392 -13.65 5.12 -21.15
CA ILE A 392 -14.16 5.78 -19.95
C ILE A 392 -14.20 4.78 -18.81
N MET A 393 -13.64 5.12 -17.65
CA MET A 393 -13.87 4.36 -16.42
C MET A 393 -14.71 5.19 -15.44
N VAL A 394 -15.77 4.58 -14.93
CA VAL A 394 -16.60 5.12 -13.85
C VAL A 394 -16.34 4.28 -12.61
N GLY A 395 -15.79 4.87 -11.57
CA GLY A 395 -15.40 4.16 -10.35
C GLY A 395 -16.48 3.22 -9.85
N GLU A 396 -17.74 3.70 -9.82
CA GLU A 396 -18.90 2.87 -9.54
C GLU A 396 -20.21 3.49 -10.08
N ILE A 397 -21.20 2.65 -10.35
CA ILE A 397 -22.58 3.04 -10.68
C ILE A 397 -23.44 2.85 -9.44
N ARG A 398 -23.90 3.97 -8.85
CA ARG A 398 -24.77 3.97 -7.65
C ARG A 398 -26.22 4.30 -7.94
N ASP A 399 -26.49 5.01 -9.02
CA ASP A 399 -27.78 5.63 -9.34
C ASP A 399 -28.13 5.47 -10.82
N LEU A 400 -29.41 5.70 -11.11
CA LEU A 400 -29.96 5.59 -12.47
C LEU A 400 -29.30 6.58 -13.44
N GLU A 401 -29.02 7.80 -13.00
CA GLU A 401 -28.46 8.85 -13.85
C GLU A 401 -27.06 8.44 -14.37
N THR A 402 -26.19 8.00 -13.47
CA THR A 402 -24.85 7.50 -13.82
C THR A 402 -24.94 6.27 -14.74
N ALA A 403 -25.87 5.34 -14.45
CA ALA A 403 -26.10 4.15 -15.29
C ALA A 403 -26.52 4.54 -16.71
N GLN A 404 -27.51 5.43 -16.86
CA GLN A 404 -28.01 5.87 -18.17
C GLN A 404 -26.93 6.56 -19.00
N ILE A 405 -26.12 7.45 -18.40
CA ILE A 405 -25.05 8.14 -19.14
C ILE A 405 -23.95 7.14 -19.55
N SER A 406 -23.60 6.17 -18.69
CA SER A 406 -22.64 5.11 -19.01
C SER A 406 -23.11 4.26 -20.21
N ILE A 407 -24.37 3.90 -20.21
CA ILE A 407 -25.00 3.15 -21.32
C ILE A 407 -25.01 4.00 -22.61
N GLN A 408 -25.41 5.25 -22.50
CA GLN A 408 -25.42 6.17 -23.64
C GLN A 408 -24.02 6.34 -24.23
N ALA A 409 -22.99 6.49 -23.38
CA ALA A 409 -21.60 6.55 -23.82
C ALA A 409 -21.20 5.29 -24.60
N SER A 410 -21.54 4.11 -24.09
CA SER A 410 -21.29 2.84 -24.76
C SER A 410 -21.98 2.74 -26.12
N LEU A 411 -23.25 3.13 -26.21
CA LEU A 411 -24.02 3.09 -27.46
C LEU A 411 -23.54 4.12 -28.51
N THR A 412 -22.85 5.18 -28.05
CA THR A 412 -22.27 6.22 -28.94
C THR A 412 -20.82 5.94 -29.33
N GLY A 413 -20.28 4.78 -29.05
CA GLY A 413 -18.99 4.33 -29.58
C GLY A 413 -17.84 4.30 -28.58
N HIS A 414 -18.11 4.38 -27.26
CA HIS A 414 -17.08 4.38 -26.23
C HIS A 414 -17.04 3.06 -25.46
N LEU A 415 -15.85 2.59 -25.10
CA LEU A 415 -15.71 1.51 -24.15
C LEU A 415 -15.84 2.06 -22.72
N VAL A 416 -16.80 1.52 -21.96
CA VAL A 416 -17.06 1.95 -20.57
C VAL A 416 -16.71 0.81 -19.61
N LEU A 417 -15.82 1.09 -18.65
CA LEU A 417 -15.49 0.21 -17.55
C LEU A 417 -16.10 0.74 -16.26
N SER A 418 -16.74 -0.12 -15.45
CA SER A 418 -17.31 0.36 -14.18
C SER A 418 -17.39 -0.74 -13.12
N THR A 419 -17.82 -0.36 -11.91
CA THR A 419 -18.10 -1.31 -10.84
C THR A 419 -19.54 -1.24 -10.36
N LEU A 420 -19.97 -2.38 -9.80
CA LEU A 420 -21.20 -2.51 -9.01
C LEU A 420 -20.91 -3.22 -7.69
N HIS A 421 -21.88 -3.17 -6.78
CA HIS A 421 -21.82 -3.90 -5.51
C HIS A 421 -22.90 -5.00 -5.50
N THR A 422 -22.64 -6.13 -6.17
CA THR A 422 -23.48 -7.34 -6.14
C THR A 422 -22.67 -8.55 -5.76
N ASN A 423 -23.35 -9.62 -5.35
CA ASN A 423 -22.69 -10.82 -4.85
C ASN A 423 -22.21 -11.74 -5.97
N ASP A 424 -22.84 -11.74 -7.12
CA ASP A 424 -22.51 -12.53 -8.29
C ASP A 424 -22.71 -11.74 -9.60
N ALA A 425 -22.32 -12.30 -10.70
CA ALA A 425 -22.33 -11.63 -12.00
C ALA A 425 -23.77 -11.46 -12.56
N ALA A 426 -24.64 -12.44 -12.40
CA ALA A 426 -26.03 -12.33 -12.83
C ALA A 426 -26.79 -11.25 -12.03
N GLY A 427 -26.52 -11.14 -10.74
CA GLY A 427 -27.08 -10.10 -9.88
C GLY A 427 -26.70 -8.68 -10.31
N ALA A 428 -25.56 -8.47 -10.99
CA ALA A 428 -25.20 -7.17 -11.52
C ALA A 428 -26.15 -6.73 -12.65
N VAL A 429 -26.57 -7.66 -13.50
CA VAL A 429 -27.55 -7.39 -14.55
C VAL A 429 -28.89 -6.98 -13.93
N THR A 430 -29.37 -7.77 -12.98
CA THR A 430 -30.64 -7.46 -12.26
C THR A 430 -30.55 -6.13 -11.52
N ARG A 431 -29.42 -5.81 -10.91
CA ARG A 431 -29.20 -4.56 -10.21
C ARG A 431 -29.35 -3.34 -11.12
N LEU A 432 -28.89 -3.41 -12.37
CA LEU A 432 -29.12 -2.32 -13.34
C LEU A 432 -30.60 -2.19 -13.68
N VAL A 433 -31.34 -3.29 -13.85
CA VAL A 433 -32.78 -3.27 -14.05
C VAL A 433 -33.52 -2.66 -12.85
N ASP A 434 -33.14 -3.05 -11.63
CA ASP A 434 -33.72 -2.54 -10.38
C ASP A 434 -33.47 -1.05 -10.16
N MET A 435 -32.36 -0.52 -10.67
CA MET A 435 -32.09 0.92 -10.68
C MET A 435 -33.01 1.70 -11.65
N GLY A 436 -33.77 1.00 -12.50
CA GLY A 436 -34.69 1.63 -13.46
C GLY A 436 -34.11 1.74 -14.87
N VAL A 437 -33.00 1.08 -15.18
CA VAL A 437 -32.46 1.04 -16.53
C VAL A 437 -33.33 0.13 -17.41
N GLU A 438 -33.65 0.61 -18.59
CA GLU A 438 -34.45 -0.19 -19.56
C GLU A 438 -33.65 -1.44 -19.98
N SER A 439 -34.29 -2.60 -19.87
CA SER A 439 -33.63 -3.91 -20.08
C SER A 439 -33.04 -4.08 -21.49
N PHE A 440 -33.67 -3.53 -22.52
CA PHE A 440 -33.16 -3.58 -23.89
C PHE A 440 -31.86 -2.76 -24.06
N LEU A 441 -31.68 -1.68 -23.29
CA LEU A 441 -30.43 -0.89 -23.29
C LEU A 441 -29.30 -1.66 -22.62
N ILE A 442 -29.59 -2.36 -21.52
CA ILE A 442 -28.61 -3.25 -20.87
C ILE A 442 -28.19 -4.35 -21.83
N ALA A 443 -29.18 -5.01 -22.47
CA ALA A 443 -28.92 -6.08 -23.43
C ALA A 443 -28.08 -5.61 -24.62
N ALA A 444 -28.24 -4.36 -25.07
CA ALA A 444 -27.52 -3.81 -26.21
C ALA A 444 -26.08 -3.35 -25.86
N SER A 445 -25.83 -2.91 -24.63
CA SER A 445 -24.57 -2.25 -24.24
C SER A 445 -23.66 -3.11 -23.38
N LEU A 446 -24.21 -3.99 -22.52
CA LEU A 446 -23.42 -4.82 -21.61
C LEU A 446 -22.73 -5.95 -22.36
N GLU A 447 -21.40 -6.04 -22.22
CA GLU A 447 -20.58 -7.07 -22.89
C GLU A 447 -20.19 -8.20 -21.94
N ALA A 448 -19.79 -7.85 -20.73
CA ALA A 448 -19.43 -8.83 -19.71
C ALA A 448 -19.57 -8.29 -18.29
N VAL A 449 -19.71 -9.22 -17.35
CA VAL A 449 -19.63 -8.97 -15.92
C VAL A 449 -18.62 -9.92 -15.29
N LEU A 450 -17.68 -9.37 -14.52
CA LEU A 450 -16.73 -10.12 -13.70
C LEU A 450 -17.09 -9.95 -12.22
N ALA A 451 -17.66 -10.97 -11.60
CA ALA A 451 -17.78 -10.96 -10.15
C ALA A 451 -16.52 -11.52 -9.51
N GLN A 452 -16.07 -10.93 -8.42
CA GLN A 452 -14.81 -11.31 -7.78
C GLN A 452 -14.83 -11.24 -6.25
N ARG A 453 -14.01 -12.10 -5.64
CA ARG A 453 -13.66 -12.12 -4.22
C ARG A 453 -12.16 -12.25 -4.06
N LEU A 454 -11.63 -11.76 -2.95
CA LEU A 454 -10.25 -12.04 -2.55
C LEU A 454 -10.23 -13.08 -1.44
N VAL A 455 -9.40 -14.12 -1.64
CA VAL A 455 -9.09 -15.14 -0.63
C VAL A 455 -7.61 -15.06 -0.27
N ARG A 456 -7.24 -15.45 0.95
CA ARG A 456 -5.84 -15.49 1.37
C ARG A 456 -5.10 -16.61 0.66
N ARG A 457 -3.87 -16.33 0.27
CA ARG A 457 -2.98 -17.30 -0.39
C ARG A 457 -2.19 -18.07 0.66
N ILE A 458 -2.10 -19.39 0.51
CA ILE A 458 -1.27 -20.24 1.36
C ILE A 458 0.19 -19.80 1.26
N CYS A 459 0.85 -19.67 2.41
CA CYS A 459 2.27 -19.32 2.49
C CYS A 459 3.12 -20.39 1.80
N LYS A 460 3.93 -19.99 0.82
CA LYS A 460 4.76 -20.91 0.05
C LYS A 460 5.80 -21.64 0.90
N GLN A 461 6.29 -21.03 1.99
CA GLN A 461 7.36 -21.58 2.82
C GLN A 461 6.87 -22.66 3.79
N CYS A 462 5.63 -22.56 4.28
CA CYS A 462 5.09 -23.52 5.24
C CYS A 462 3.92 -24.35 4.69
N ARG A 463 3.76 -24.40 3.38
CA ARG A 463 2.72 -25.19 2.70
C ARG A 463 2.90 -26.68 2.99
N ALA A 464 1.81 -27.31 3.37
CA ALA A 464 1.69 -28.75 3.54
C ALA A 464 0.41 -29.26 2.87
N THR A 465 0.27 -30.55 2.73
CA THR A 465 -0.87 -31.19 2.07
C THR A 465 -1.55 -32.20 2.97
N TYR A 466 -2.84 -32.43 2.75
CA TYR A 466 -3.63 -33.47 3.39
C TYR A 466 -4.66 -34.03 2.41
N VAL A 467 -5.12 -35.26 2.63
CA VAL A 467 -6.19 -35.86 1.86
C VAL A 467 -7.53 -35.46 2.51
N PRO A 468 -8.44 -34.79 1.77
CA PRO A 468 -9.71 -34.34 2.33
C PRO A 468 -10.62 -35.53 2.69
N THR A 469 -11.32 -35.43 3.82
CA THR A 469 -12.35 -36.42 4.21
C THR A 469 -13.66 -36.17 3.43
N ALA A 470 -14.59 -37.15 3.44
CA ALA A 470 -15.89 -37.00 2.79
C ALA A 470 -16.70 -35.83 3.38
N GLU A 471 -16.56 -35.57 4.69
CA GLU A 471 -17.22 -34.44 5.36
C GLU A 471 -16.68 -33.09 4.86
N VAL A 472 -15.37 -32.99 4.64
CA VAL A 472 -14.71 -31.78 4.09
C VAL A 472 -15.20 -31.52 2.66
N LEU A 473 -15.33 -32.54 1.84
CA LEU A 473 -15.85 -32.43 0.47
C LEU A 473 -17.33 -32.02 0.45
N SER A 474 -18.14 -32.55 1.38
CA SER A 474 -19.55 -32.21 1.48
C SER A 474 -19.79 -30.73 1.78
N GLN A 475 -18.89 -30.07 2.55
CA GLN A 475 -18.95 -28.62 2.81
C GLN A 475 -18.78 -27.77 1.54
N LEU A 476 -18.06 -28.28 0.55
CA LEU A 476 -17.94 -27.64 -0.76
C LEU A 476 -19.12 -27.98 -1.70
N GLY A 477 -19.96 -28.93 -1.33
CA GLY A 477 -21.01 -29.47 -2.18
C GLY A 477 -20.49 -30.31 -3.35
N VAL A 478 -19.30 -30.90 -3.19
CA VAL A 478 -18.66 -31.72 -4.23
C VAL A 478 -18.39 -33.15 -3.73
N GLY A 479 -18.48 -34.12 -4.64
CA GLY A 479 -18.14 -35.49 -4.34
C GLY A 479 -16.67 -35.84 -4.66
N ARG A 480 -16.25 -37.04 -4.26
CA ARG A 480 -14.93 -37.57 -4.62
C ARG A 480 -14.72 -37.75 -6.12
N ASP A 481 -15.79 -37.96 -6.88
CA ASP A 481 -15.81 -38.04 -8.32
C ASP A 481 -15.26 -36.80 -9.01
N VAL A 482 -15.48 -35.60 -8.41
CA VAL A 482 -14.99 -34.32 -8.92
C VAL A 482 -13.52 -34.06 -8.50
N VAL A 483 -13.18 -34.41 -7.26
CA VAL A 483 -11.86 -34.09 -6.67
C VAL A 483 -10.84 -35.20 -6.93
N GLY A 484 -11.28 -36.46 -7.02
CA GLY A 484 -10.40 -37.62 -7.08
C GLY A 484 -9.59 -37.78 -5.80
N ASP A 485 -8.34 -38.24 -5.95
CA ASP A 485 -7.37 -38.41 -4.86
C ASP A 485 -6.44 -37.20 -4.69
N ARG A 486 -6.80 -36.04 -5.28
CA ARG A 486 -5.96 -34.84 -5.20
C ARG A 486 -5.90 -34.32 -3.76
N PRO A 487 -4.70 -34.10 -3.21
CA PRO A 487 -4.56 -33.56 -1.87
C PRO A 487 -4.91 -32.05 -1.85
N PHE A 488 -5.49 -31.60 -0.75
CA PHE A 488 -5.65 -30.19 -0.45
C PHE A 488 -4.42 -29.65 0.27
N SER A 489 -4.19 -28.35 0.16
CA SER A 489 -3.05 -27.67 0.76
C SER A 489 -3.50 -26.78 1.92
N TYR A 490 -2.60 -26.60 2.90
CA TYR A 490 -2.76 -25.64 4.01
C TYR A 490 -1.39 -25.09 4.42
N GLY A 491 -1.37 -23.99 5.17
CA GLY A 491 -0.14 -23.43 5.74
C GLY A 491 0.02 -23.85 7.21
N LYS A 492 1.16 -24.45 7.57
CA LYS A 492 1.46 -24.84 8.96
C LYS A 492 1.70 -23.66 9.90
N GLY A 493 2.00 -22.48 9.35
CA GLY A 493 2.55 -21.35 10.08
C GLY A 493 4.09 -21.34 10.05
N CYS A 494 4.66 -20.16 9.90
CA CYS A 494 6.11 -19.92 9.97
C CYS A 494 6.38 -18.43 10.25
N PRO A 495 7.61 -18.03 10.59
CA PRO A 495 7.96 -16.63 10.81
C PRO A 495 7.63 -15.71 9.62
N THR A 496 7.80 -16.20 8.38
CA THR A 496 7.52 -15.42 7.15
C THR A 496 6.05 -15.03 7.00
N CYS A 497 5.11 -15.79 7.53
CA CYS A 497 3.69 -15.51 7.51
C CYS A 497 3.13 -15.16 8.91
N SER A 498 4.00 -14.79 9.85
CA SER A 498 3.62 -14.47 11.24
C SER A 498 2.72 -15.55 11.84
N GLN A 499 3.07 -16.82 11.65
CA GLN A 499 2.38 -18.04 12.11
C GLN A 499 0.95 -18.21 11.58
N SER A 500 0.48 -17.34 10.67
CA SER A 500 -0.90 -17.39 10.14
C SER A 500 -1.15 -18.51 9.13
N GLY A 501 -0.09 -19.06 8.53
CA GLY A 501 -0.20 -20.02 7.41
C GLY A 501 -0.51 -19.37 6.05
N TYR A 502 -0.78 -18.05 5.98
CA TYR A 502 -1.14 -17.32 4.77
C TYR A 502 -0.19 -16.16 4.51
N LYS A 503 0.05 -15.85 3.23
CA LYS A 503 0.80 -14.66 2.81
C LYS A 503 0.35 -14.17 1.44
N GLY A 504 -0.24 -12.97 1.42
CA GLY A 504 -0.82 -12.37 0.24
C GLY A 504 -2.23 -12.89 -0.07
N ARG A 505 -2.84 -12.32 -1.10
CA ARG A 505 -4.20 -12.62 -1.54
C ARG A 505 -4.20 -13.01 -3.00
N LEU A 506 -5.26 -13.71 -3.44
CA LEU A 506 -5.55 -13.96 -4.85
C LEU A 506 -7.04 -13.79 -5.09
N GLY A 507 -7.40 -13.50 -6.35
CA GLY A 507 -8.79 -13.41 -6.76
C GLY A 507 -9.40 -14.79 -7.07
N ILE A 508 -10.69 -14.93 -6.78
CA ILE A 508 -11.56 -15.96 -7.35
C ILE A 508 -12.68 -15.26 -8.08
N TYR A 509 -13.09 -15.80 -9.21
CA TYR A 509 -13.82 -15.07 -10.23
C TYR A 509 -15.02 -15.84 -10.76
N GLU A 510 -16.08 -15.10 -11.13
CA GLU A 510 -17.22 -15.57 -11.90
C GLU A 510 -17.34 -14.67 -13.14
N TRP A 511 -17.17 -15.25 -14.32
CA TRP A 511 -17.12 -14.54 -15.59
C TRP A 511 -18.38 -14.78 -16.40
N LEU A 512 -19.26 -13.79 -16.46
CA LEU A 512 -20.46 -13.80 -17.27
C LEU A 512 -20.21 -12.99 -18.55
N ARG A 513 -20.17 -13.67 -19.70
CA ARG A 513 -20.11 -13.06 -21.02
C ARG A 513 -21.52 -12.98 -21.62
N MET A 514 -21.89 -11.83 -22.13
CA MET A 514 -23.22 -11.63 -22.71
C MET A 514 -23.32 -12.32 -24.06
N SER A 515 -24.05 -13.45 -24.10
CA SER A 515 -24.45 -14.15 -25.32
C SER A 515 -25.79 -13.63 -25.83
N GLU A 516 -26.15 -13.92 -27.08
CA GLU A 516 -27.47 -13.55 -27.62
C GLU A 516 -28.63 -14.10 -26.80
N ALA A 517 -28.52 -15.36 -26.34
CA ALA A 517 -29.52 -15.97 -25.48
C ALA A 517 -29.69 -15.21 -24.14
N LEU A 518 -28.59 -14.77 -23.53
CA LEU A 518 -28.63 -13.95 -22.29
C LEU A 518 -29.20 -12.56 -22.57
N ARG A 519 -28.85 -11.92 -23.70
CA ARG A 519 -29.42 -10.63 -24.13
C ARG A 519 -30.93 -10.69 -24.29
N ASP A 520 -31.45 -11.78 -24.92
CA ASP A 520 -32.89 -12.02 -25.06
C ASP A 520 -33.57 -12.22 -23.68
N MET A 521 -32.94 -12.97 -22.77
CA MET A 521 -33.44 -13.15 -21.40
C MET A 521 -33.46 -11.86 -20.62
N VAL A 522 -32.41 -11.03 -20.72
CA VAL A 522 -32.35 -9.69 -20.07
C VAL A 522 -33.47 -8.80 -20.63
N THR A 523 -33.67 -8.78 -21.95
CA THR A 523 -34.74 -7.98 -22.59
C THR A 523 -36.11 -8.37 -22.06
N ARG A 524 -36.36 -9.66 -21.80
CA ARG A 524 -37.60 -10.18 -21.23
C ARG A 524 -37.68 -10.01 -19.69
N LYS A 525 -36.68 -9.43 -19.05
CA LYS A 525 -36.57 -9.28 -17.60
C LYS A 525 -36.65 -10.61 -16.86
N ALA A 526 -35.95 -11.63 -17.39
CA ALA A 526 -35.90 -12.95 -16.76
C ALA A 526 -35.32 -12.88 -15.33
N PRO A 527 -35.80 -13.74 -14.41
CA PRO A 527 -35.28 -13.80 -13.04
C PRO A 527 -33.76 -14.05 -12.99
N THR A 528 -33.09 -13.49 -11.98
CA THR A 528 -31.63 -13.65 -11.79
C THR A 528 -31.19 -15.09 -11.80
N LEU A 529 -31.97 -15.98 -11.18
CA LEU A 529 -31.66 -17.40 -11.10
C LEU A 529 -31.63 -18.06 -12.48
N GLU A 530 -32.57 -17.72 -13.36
CA GLU A 530 -32.62 -18.23 -14.71
C GLU A 530 -31.45 -17.73 -15.55
N LEU A 531 -31.12 -16.45 -15.44
CA LEU A 531 -29.93 -15.85 -16.07
C LEU A 531 -28.64 -16.58 -15.63
N LYS A 532 -28.50 -16.82 -14.33
CA LYS A 532 -27.36 -17.53 -13.76
C LYS A 532 -27.28 -18.98 -14.27
N GLN A 533 -28.40 -19.68 -14.25
CA GLN A 533 -28.49 -21.05 -14.77
C GLN A 533 -28.09 -21.12 -16.24
N LYS A 534 -28.60 -20.19 -17.05
CA LYS A 534 -28.26 -20.14 -18.49
C LYS A 534 -26.79 -19.82 -18.72
N ALA A 535 -26.20 -18.94 -17.94
CA ALA A 535 -24.77 -18.62 -17.99
C ALA A 535 -23.92 -19.86 -17.64
N ILE A 536 -24.30 -20.62 -16.60
CA ILE A 536 -23.64 -21.88 -16.22
C ILE A 536 -23.74 -22.93 -17.35
N GLU A 537 -24.93 -23.09 -17.96
CA GLU A 537 -25.12 -23.98 -19.12
C GLU A 537 -24.19 -23.61 -20.29
N GLN A 538 -23.82 -22.33 -20.41
CA GLN A 538 -22.90 -21.81 -21.42
C GLN A 538 -21.43 -21.84 -21.01
N GLY A 539 -21.10 -22.45 -19.85
CA GLY A 539 -19.74 -22.66 -19.38
C GLY A 539 -19.25 -21.63 -18.35
N MET A 540 -20.12 -20.73 -17.85
CA MET A 540 -19.73 -19.87 -16.74
C MET A 540 -19.44 -20.71 -15.49
N ARG A 541 -18.28 -20.51 -14.88
CA ARG A 541 -17.96 -21.04 -13.55
C ARG A 541 -18.42 -20.05 -12.49
N THR A 542 -19.06 -20.56 -11.45
CA THR A 542 -19.42 -19.77 -10.28
C THR A 542 -18.18 -19.42 -9.45
N ILE A 543 -18.28 -18.39 -8.60
CA ILE A 543 -17.19 -18.02 -7.68
C ILE A 543 -16.75 -19.22 -6.83
N ARG A 544 -17.69 -20.08 -6.40
CA ARG A 544 -17.39 -21.29 -5.62
C ARG A 544 -16.60 -22.33 -6.43
N GLU A 545 -16.96 -22.56 -7.69
CA GLU A 545 -16.25 -23.47 -8.58
C GLU A 545 -14.84 -22.98 -8.92
N ASP A 546 -14.66 -21.68 -9.14
CA ASP A 546 -13.33 -21.11 -9.33
C ASP A 546 -12.50 -21.15 -8.03
N GLY A 547 -13.16 -20.99 -6.88
CA GLY A 547 -12.57 -21.25 -5.57
C GLY A 547 -12.09 -22.68 -5.41
N LEU A 548 -12.88 -23.67 -5.85
CA LEU A 548 -12.49 -25.08 -5.85
C LEU A 548 -11.27 -25.32 -6.74
N ARG A 549 -11.23 -24.74 -7.95
CA ARG A 549 -10.04 -24.76 -8.80
C ARG A 549 -8.81 -24.25 -8.04
N SER A 550 -8.93 -23.10 -7.36
CA SER A 550 -7.82 -22.52 -6.57
C SER A 550 -7.39 -23.40 -5.41
N ILE A 551 -8.30 -24.17 -4.77
CA ILE A 551 -7.96 -25.16 -3.74
C ILE A 551 -7.16 -26.32 -4.37
N LEU A 552 -7.62 -26.85 -5.50
CA LEU A 552 -6.98 -27.96 -6.21
C LEU A 552 -5.60 -27.60 -6.73
N ASP A 553 -5.41 -26.35 -7.15
CA ASP A 553 -4.10 -25.78 -7.53
C ASP A 553 -3.21 -25.52 -6.29
N GLY A 554 -3.77 -25.66 -5.08
CA GLY A 554 -3.10 -25.46 -3.80
C GLY A 554 -2.75 -24.01 -3.53
N HIS A 555 -3.50 -23.07 -4.03
CA HIS A 555 -3.29 -21.66 -3.82
C HIS A 555 -3.95 -21.15 -2.53
N THR A 556 -5.10 -21.70 -2.16
CA THR A 556 -5.90 -21.30 -0.99
C THR A 556 -6.47 -22.52 -0.28
N THR A 557 -7.16 -22.30 0.83
CA THR A 557 -7.76 -23.37 1.62
C THR A 557 -9.28 -23.43 1.46
N LEU A 558 -9.87 -24.52 1.91
CA LEU A 558 -11.31 -24.74 1.95
C LEU A 558 -12.01 -23.64 2.74
N GLU A 559 -11.50 -23.34 3.94
CA GLU A 559 -12.10 -22.38 4.86
C GLU A 559 -12.19 -20.97 4.26
N GLU A 560 -11.16 -20.58 3.51
CA GLU A 560 -11.17 -19.30 2.81
C GLU A 560 -12.24 -19.26 1.71
N VAL A 561 -12.38 -20.32 0.93
CA VAL A 561 -13.39 -20.34 -0.14
C VAL A 561 -14.81 -20.34 0.45
N ILE A 562 -15.09 -21.18 1.44
CA ILE A 562 -16.43 -21.23 2.08
C ILE A 562 -16.79 -19.87 2.72
N LYS A 563 -15.81 -19.20 3.33
CA LYS A 563 -16.04 -17.90 3.98
C LYS A 563 -16.57 -16.84 3.02
N TYR A 564 -16.21 -16.90 1.75
CA TYR A 564 -16.49 -15.83 0.79
C TYR A 564 -17.43 -16.25 -0.35
N THR A 565 -17.87 -17.50 -0.39
CA THR A 565 -18.79 -18.07 -1.40
C THR A 565 -19.97 -18.76 -0.76
#